data_504a279ae0e5b77c09be4bf581af6bf9
#
_entry.id   504a279ae0e5b77c09be4bf581af6bf9
#
_cell.length_a   1.000
_cell.length_b   1.000
_cell.length_c   1.000
_cell.angle_alpha   90.00
_cell.angle_beta   90.00
_cell.angle_gamma   90.00
#
_symmetry.space_group_name_H-M   'P 1'
#
loop_
_entity.id
_entity.type
_entity.pdbx_description
1 polymer ?
#
loop_
_entity_poly.entity_id
_entity_poly.type
_entity_poly.pdbx_seq_one_letter_code
_entity_poly.pdbx_strand_id
1 'polypeptide(L)'
;MKAIKKPIEVLAKRYTKDSDLDYFLNLLGSNKNEPVRFEESTGDLFIQKDRGEIRLTLGNWIIFEENTDRCFWFIDHEIFLETYSFLTEEDKFSRFVKKVYEVEFVDFTDLESDNIEKVLSFIEDADFNNIRNEQTSLIIKERGFVLIETLEGVEKLFPGEVLIKGIKGELYPVKKENFDLVYAII
;
A
#
# COMPACT_ATOMS: atom_id res chain seq x y z
N MET A 1 -15.26 -12.58 -6.12
CA MET A 1 -15.88 -12.01 -4.88
C MET A 1 -15.47 -10.55 -4.79
N LYS A 2 -16.21 -9.74 -4.03
CA LYS A 2 -15.93 -8.31 -3.87
C LYS A 2 -15.66 -7.96 -2.41
N ALA A 3 -14.75 -7.00 -2.20
CA ALA A 3 -14.43 -6.47 -0.89
C ALA A 3 -14.15 -4.97 -0.97
N ILE A 4 -14.32 -4.28 0.13
CA ILE A 4 -13.90 -2.89 0.29
C ILE A 4 -12.76 -2.80 1.31
N LYS A 5 -11.79 -1.95 1.03
CA LYS A 5 -10.75 -1.65 2.00
C LYS A 5 -11.39 -0.90 3.17
N LYS A 6 -11.16 -1.36 4.41
CA LYS A 6 -11.66 -0.68 5.61
C LYS A 6 -11.09 0.74 5.64
N PRO A 7 -11.90 1.75 6.02
CA PRO A 7 -11.40 3.10 6.13
C PRO A 7 -10.31 3.16 7.22
N ILE A 8 -9.15 3.70 6.86
CA ILE A 8 -8.04 3.93 7.78
C ILE A 8 -7.94 5.43 7.96
N GLU A 9 -8.08 5.89 9.19
CA GLU A 9 -7.85 7.28 9.55
C GLU A 9 -6.35 7.52 9.74
N VAL A 10 -5.89 8.66 9.25
CA VAL A 10 -4.50 9.11 9.36
C VAL A 10 -4.45 10.57 9.77
N LEU A 11 -3.39 10.95 10.45
CA LEU A 11 -3.02 12.34 10.66
C LEU A 11 -2.07 12.74 9.55
N ALA A 12 -2.32 13.87 8.89
CA ALA A 12 -1.47 14.35 7.83
C ALA A 12 -1.23 15.86 7.92
N LYS A 13 -0.04 16.28 7.49
CA LYS A 13 0.35 17.67 7.37
C LYS A 13 1.11 17.90 6.07
N ARG A 14 0.75 18.96 5.35
CA ARG A 14 1.48 19.35 4.16
C ARG A 14 2.72 20.14 4.54
N TYR A 15 3.85 19.82 3.91
CA TYR A 15 5.10 20.54 4.03
C TYR A 15 5.17 21.61 2.94
N THR A 16 5.19 22.88 3.33
CA THR A 16 5.20 24.03 2.40
C THR A 16 6.28 25.04 2.79
N LYS A 17 6.50 26.05 1.97
CA LYS A 17 7.44 27.14 2.28
C LYS A 17 7.09 27.92 3.55
N ASP A 18 5.79 27.99 3.87
CA ASP A 18 5.29 28.67 5.06
C ASP A 18 5.25 27.76 6.31
N SER A 19 5.71 26.52 6.17
CA SER A 19 5.77 25.58 7.29
C SER A 19 6.85 25.98 8.27
N ASP A 20 6.55 25.80 9.56
CA ASP A 20 7.54 25.93 10.63
C ASP A 20 8.60 24.82 10.48
N LEU A 21 9.78 25.20 10.01
CA LEU A 21 10.89 24.28 9.76
C LEU A 21 11.35 23.59 11.05
N ASP A 22 11.47 24.36 12.14
CA ASP A 22 11.91 23.79 13.43
C ASP A 22 10.92 22.76 13.95
N TYR A 23 9.63 23.01 13.73
CA TYR A 23 8.59 22.03 14.05
C TYR A 23 8.78 20.72 13.26
N PHE A 24 9.02 20.79 11.96
CA PHE A 24 9.23 19.60 11.12
C PHE A 24 10.55 18.88 11.46
N LEU A 25 11.63 19.61 11.70
CA LEU A 25 12.90 19.02 12.14
C LEU A 25 12.76 18.28 13.47
N ASN A 26 12.07 18.88 14.44
CA ASN A 26 11.81 18.24 15.73
C ASN A 26 10.88 17.01 15.59
N LEU A 27 9.83 17.13 14.77
CA LEU A 27 8.87 16.05 14.52
C LEU A 27 9.54 14.82 13.91
N LEU A 28 10.37 15.03 12.89
CA LEU A 28 11.04 13.96 12.16
C LEU A 28 12.24 13.40 12.92
N GLY A 29 13.01 14.28 13.59
CA GLY A 29 14.19 13.90 14.37
C GLY A 29 13.88 13.28 15.74
N SER A 30 12.66 13.45 16.28
CA SER A 30 12.28 12.87 17.57
C SER A 30 12.06 11.35 17.53
N ASN A 31 11.99 10.77 16.36
CA ASN A 31 11.84 9.34 16.16
C ASN A 31 13.20 8.65 16.01
N LYS A 32 13.66 7.97 17.07
CA LYS A 32 14.76 6.99 17.05
C LYS A 32 16.16 7.50 16.69
N ASN A 33 16.52 8.74 17.01
CA ASN A 33 17.85 9.30 16.67
C ASN A 33 18.16 9.26 15.14
N GLU A 34 17.16 9.33 14.31
CA GLU A 34 17.34 9.41 12.86
C GLU A 34 17.80 10.82 12.48
N PRO A 35 19.00 10.99 11.90
CA PRO A 35 19.48 12.31 11.51
C PRO A 35 18.57 12.92 10.44
N VAL A 36 18.15 14.16 10.65
CA VAL A 36 17.38 14.94 9.69
C VAL A 36 18.28 16.08 9.17
N ARG A 37 18.38 16.20 7.85
CA ARG A 37 19.15 17.25 7.16
C ARG A 37 18.21 18.13 6.36
N PHE A 38 18.38 19.42 6.45
CA PHE A 38 17.70 20.41 5.62
C PHE A 38 18.60 20.87 4.48
N GLU A 39 18.09 20.92 3.27
CA GLU A 39 18.77 21.42 2.08
C GLU A 39 18.23 22.80 1.72
N GLU A 40 18.98 23.87 2.00
CA GLU A 40 18.55 25.26 1.80
C GLU A 40 18.22 25.59 0.34
N SER A 41 18.94 24.99 -0.61
CA SER A 41 18.80 25.30 -2.03
C SER A 41 17.45 24.83 -2.61
N THR A 42 16.90 23.74 -2.08
CA THR A 42 15.64 23.14 -2.55
C THR A 42 14.51 23.29 -1.55
N GLY A 43 14.84 23.51 -0.29
CA GLY A 43 13.89 23.52 0.82
C GLY A 43 13.47 22.11 1.28
N ASP A 44 14.19 21.08 0.87
CA ASP A 44 13.84 19.70 1.18
C ASP A 44 14.43 19.22 2.52
N LEU A 45 13.73 18.24 3.11
CA LEU A 45 14.21 17.53 4.29
C LEU A 45 14.61 16.11 3.90
N PHE A 46 15.75 15.67 4.40
CA PHE A 46 16.28 14.34 4.19
C PHE A 46 16.37 13.62 5.54
N ILE A 47 15.86 12.42 5.60
CA ILE A 47 15.83 11.60 6.82
C ILE A 47 16.58 10.30 6.55
N GLN A 48 17.61 10.05 7.33
CA GLN A 48 18.37 8.79 7.25
C GLN A 48 17.58 7.69 7.94
N LYS A 49 17.24 6.63 7.19
CA LYS A 49 16.61 5.41 7.67
C LYS A 49 17.59 4.23 7.58
N ASP A 50 17.26 3.12 8.23
CA ASP A 50 18.08 1.89 8.18
C ASP A 50 18.30 1.36 6.75
N ARG A 51 17.30 1.57 5.87
CA ARG A 51 17.30 1.10 4.47
C ARG A 51 17.72 2.15 3.45
N GLY A 52 18.11 3.35 3.87
CA GLY A 52 18.51 4.45 2.99
C GLY A 52 17.94 5.79 3.40
N GLU A 53 18.29 6.83 2.66
CA GLU A 53 17.80 8.18 2.88
C GLU A 53 16.46 8.39 2.17
N ILE A 54 15.48 8.92 2.89
CA ILE A 54 14.20 9.34 2.33
C ILE A 54 14.11 10.87 2.29
N ARG A 55 13.36 11.40 1.31
CA ARG A 55 13.27 12.84 1.04
C ARG A 55 11.83 13.33 1.15
N LEU A 56 11.62 14.38 1.95
CA LEU A 56 10.39 15.15 1.98
C LEU A 56 10.59 16.45 1.20
N THR A 57 9.96 16.53 0.05
CA THR A 57 10.00 17.72 -0.83
C THR A 57 8.90 18.71 -0.49
N LEU A 58 9.14 20.00 -0.81
CA LEU A 58 8.11 21.02 -0.67
C LEU A 58 6.86 20.65 -1.48
N GLY A 59 5.71 20.82 -0.86
CA GLY A 59 4.40 20.46 -1.42
C GLY A 59 3.90 19.08 -1.03
N ASN A 60 4.77 18.17 -0.64
CA ASN A 60 4.40 16.81 -0.24
C ASN A 60 3.77 16.76 1.15
N TRP A 61 3.09 15.67 1.42
CA TRP A 61 2.45 15.41 2.70
C TRP A 61 3.28 14.44 3.54
N ILE A 62 3.32 14.68 4.84
CA ILE A 62 3.72 13.70 5.84
C ILE A 62 2.48 13.10 6.47
N ILE A 63 2.46 11.78 6.59
CA ILE A 63 1.33 11.00 7.09
C ILE A 63 1.77 10.16 8.26
N PHE A 64 0.91 10.07 9.28
CA PHE A 64 1.08 9.25 10.47
C PHE A 64 -0.14 8.36 10.69
N GLU A 65 0.07 7.12 11.08
CA GLU A 65 -0.96 6.23 11.65
C GLU A 65 -0.92 6.30 13.18
N GLU A 66 -2.08 6.53 13.80
CA GLU A 66 -2.14 6.70 15.27
C GLU A 66 -1.75 5.46 16.08
N ASN A 67 -1.93 4.28 15.52
CA ASN A 67 -1.79 3.00 16.22
C ASN A 67 -0.49 2.24 15.89
N THR A 68 0.38 2.83 15.11
CA THR A 68 1.69 2.25 14.81
C THR A 68 2.78 3.02 15.53
N ASP A 69 3.87 2.36 15.92
CA ASP A 69 5.02 2.96 16.62
C ASP A 69 5.64 4.14 15.82
N ARG A 70 4.83 5.20 15.62
CA ARG A 70 5.18 6.44 14.91
C ARG A 70 5.77 6.20 13.52
N CYS A 71 5.25 5.24 12.78
CA CYS A 71 5.58 5.12 11.37
C CYS A 71 4.99 6.30 10.63
N PHE A 72 5.84 7.06 9.98
CA PHE A 72 5.42 8.10 9.04
C PHE A 72 5.94 7.76 7.65
N TRP A 73 5.22 8.26 6.64
CA TRP A 73 5.67 8.20 5.26
C TRP A 73 5.33 9.50 4.54
N PHE A 74 5.93 9.68 3.38
CA PHE A 74 5.73 10.84 2.55
C PHE A 74 4.97 10.45 1.29
N ILE A 75 4.12 11.37 0.83
CA ILE A 75 3.34 11.16 -0.38
C ILE A 75 3.26 12.47 -1.15
N ASP A 76 3.29 12.37 -2.47
CA ASP A 76 3.07 13.49 -3.39
C ASP A 76 1.69 14.12 -3.19
N HIS A 77 1.57 15.42 -3.45
CA HIS A 77 0.34 16.15 -3.22
C HIS A 77 -0.84 15.64 -4.04
N GLU A 78 -0.64 15.39 -5.32
CA GLU A 78 -1.71 14.92 -6.20
C GLU A 78 -2.16 13.52 -5.81
N ILE A 79 -1.21 12.62 -5.54
CA ILE A 79 -1.50 11.27 -5.06
C ILE A 79 -2.23 11.30 -3.72
N PHE A 80 -1.85 12.25 -2.82
CA PHE A 80 -2.55 12.41 -1.54
C PHE A 80 -4.01 12.79 -1.75
N LEU A 81 -4.30 13.77 -2.61
CA LEU A 81 -5.66 14.21 -2.90
C LEU A 81 -6.50 13.13 -3.58
N GLU A 82 -5.87 12.28 -4.39
CA GLU A 82 -6.55 11.12 -4.99
C GLU A 82 -6.87 10.03 -3.95
N THR A 83 -5.98 9.84 -2.97
CA THR A 83 -6.02 8.70 -2.03
C THR A 83 -6.81 8.99 -0.76
N TYR A 84 -6.82 10.23 -0.28
CA TYR A 84 -7.38 10.59 1.03
C TYR A 84 -8.51 11.62 0.90
N SER A 85 -9.44 11.57 1.85
CA SER A 85 -10.51 12.56 2.03
C SER A 85 -10.34 13.22 3.38
N PHE A 86 -10.51 14.55 3.42
CA PHE A 86 -10.47 15.33 4.65
C PHE A 86 -11.62 14.98 5.60
N LEU A 87 -11.33 14.85 6.87
CA LEU A 87 -12.33 14.64 7.93
C LEU A 87 -12.47 15.85 8.84
N THR A 88 -11.40 16.25 9.50
CA THR A 88 -11.42 17.36 10.46
C THR A 88 -10.05 18.00 10.60
N GLU A 89 -10.03 19.26 10.98
CA GLU A 89 -8.83 19.99 11.33
C GLU A 89 -8.51 19.79 12.81
N GLU A 90 -7.26 19.52 13.12
CA GLU A 90 -6.72 19.42 14.47
C GLU A 90 -5.57 20.41 14.65
N ASP A 91 -5.17 20.70 15.88
CA ASP A 91 -4.24 21.79 16.23
C ASP A 91 -2.94 21.81 15.39
N LYS A 92 -2.33 20.65 15.15
CA LYS A 92 -1.04 20.54 14.44
C LYS A 92 -1.09 19.75 13.14
N PHE A 93 -2.10 18.90 13.00
CA PHE A 93 -2.35 18.05 11.86
C PHE A 93 -3.82 18.14 11.48
N SER A 94 -4.13 17.71 10.28
CA SER A 94 -5.51 17.46 9.90
C SER A 94 -5.74 15.94 9.82
N ARG A 95 -6.93 15.52 10.16
CA ARG A 95 -7.36 14.11 10.08
C ARG A 95 -7.96 13.84 8.72
N PHE A 96 -7.53 12.76 8.13
CA PHE A 96 -8.00 12.28 6.84
C PHE A 96 -8.39 10.81 6.95
N VAL A 97 -9.24 10.38 6.03
CA VAL A 97 -9.56 8.97 5.84
C VAL A 97 -9.11 8.53 4.46
N LYS A 98 -8.50 7.37 4.38
CA LYS A 98 -8.17 6.76 3.10
C LYS A 98 -9.45 6.45 2.35
N LYS A 99 -9.56 6.93 1.10
CA LYS A 99 -10.72 6.66 0.24
C LYS A 99 -10.87 5.16 0.06
N VAL A 100 -12.10 4.71 0.21
CA VAL A 100 -12.46 3.31 0.10
C VAL A 100 -12.83 3.04 -1.35
N TYR A 101 -12.25 2.00 -1.93
CA TYR A 101 -12.66 1.48 -3.23
C TYR A 101 -12.97 0.01 -3.13
N GLU A 102 -13.88 -0.40 -3.99
CA GLU A 102 -14.22 -1.79 -4.19
C GLU A 102 -13.10 -2.48 -4.96
N VAL A 103 -12.73 -3.67 -4.53
CA VAL A 103 -11.79 -4.54 -5.22
C VAL A 103 -12.43 -5.90 -5.43
N GLU A 104 -12.01 -6.59 -6.47
CA GLU A 104 -12.34 -7.99 -6.66
C GLU A 104 -11.27 -8.88 -6.04
N PHE A 105 -11.66 -10.06 -5.57
CA PHE A 105 -10.71 -11.00 -5.00
C PHE A 105 -11.14 -12.45 -5.18
N VAL A 106 -10.16 -13.35 -5.07
CA VAL A 106 -10.35 -14.79 -5.02
C VAL A 106 -9.48 -15.39 -3.91
N ASP A 107 -10.06 -16.28 -3.10
CA ASP A 107 -9.29 -17.05 -2.12
C ASP A 107 -8.59 -18.22 -2.82
N PHE A 108 -7.30 -18.38 -2.58
CA PHE A 108 -6.55 -19.57 -2.96
C PHE A 108 -6.38 -20.44 -1.71
N THR A 109 -7.35 -21.35 -1.48
CA THR A 109 -7.44 -22.13 -0.23
C THR A 109 -6.56 -23.37 -0.24
N ASP A 110 -6.45 -24.02 -1.40
CA ASP A 110 -5.81 -25.33 -1.55
C ASP A 110 -5.35 -25.57 -2.99
N LEU A 111 -4.71 -26.72 -3.22
CA LEU A 111 -4.21 -27.17 -4.51
C LEU A 111 -5.18 -28.10 -5.26
N GLU A 112 -6.44 -28.12 -4.89
CA GLU A 112 -7.45 -28.85 -5.65
C GLU A 112 -7.72 -28.19 -7.01
N SER A 113 -8.05 -29.00 -8.01
CA SER A 113 -8.19 -28.53 -9.38
C SER A 113 -9.21 -27.41 -9.52
N ASP A 114 -10.35 -27.52 -8.84
CA ASP A 114 -11.42 -26.51 -8.91
C ASP A 114 -10.99 -25.15 -8.32
N ASN A 115 -10.18 -25.16 -7.26
CA ASN A 115 -9.67 -23.93 -6.68
C ASN A 115 -8.58 -23.29 -7.56
N ILE A 116 -7.68 -24.12 -8.10
CA ILE A 116 -6.67 -23.66 -9.08
C ILE A 116 -7.33 -23.02 -10.30
N GLU A 117 -8.32 -23.71 -10.93
CA GLU A 117 -9.01 -23.18 -12.11
C GLU A 117 -9.75 -21.87 -11.82
N LYS A 118 -10.33 -21.73 -10.63
CA LYS A 118 -10.97 -20.48 -10.18
C LYS A 118 -9.96 -19.34 -10.08
N VAL A 119 -8.78 -19.58 -9.54
CA VAL A 119 -7.69 -18.59 -9.48
C VAL A 119 -7.19 -18.26 -10.89
N LEU A 120 -6.96 -19.26 -11.74
CA LEU A 120 -6.51 -19.05 -13.12
C LEU A 120 -7.51 -18.26 -13.93
N SER A 121 -8.81 -18.53 -13.78
CA SER A 121 -9.88 -17.75 -14.45
C SER A 121 -9.91 -16.31 -13.96
N PHE A 122 -9.73 -16.08 -12.66
CA PHE A 122 -9.63 -14.72 -12.10
C PHE A 122 -8.44 -13.94 -12.65
N ILE A 123 -7.30 -14.61 -12.86
CA ILE A 123 -6.12 -14.03 -13.49
C ILE A 123 -6.38 -13.64 -14.96
N GLU A 124 -7.12 -14.47 -15.72
CA GLU A 124 -7.43 -14.17 -17.13
C GLU A 124 -8.28 -12.92 -17.30
N ASP A 125 -9.18 -12.68 -16.36
CA ASP A 125 -10.06 -11.51 -16.38
C ASP A 125 -9.32 -10.21 -16.01
N ALA A 126 -8.02 -10.30 -15.66
CA ALA A 126 -7.20 -9.15 -15.37
C ALA A 126 -6.38 -8.75 -16.60
N ASP A 127 -6.49 -7.48 -17.02
CA ASP A 127 -5.84 -6.94 -18.22
C ASP A 127 -4.30 -7.03 -18.25
N PHE A 128 -3.68 -7.48 -17.16
CA PHE A 128 -2.23 -7.45 -16.93
C PHE A 128 -1.51 -8.78 -17.16
N ASN A 129 -2.18 -9.88 -17.56
CA ASN A 129 -1.54 -11.18 -17.33
C ASN A 129 -1.41 -12.09 -18.56
N ASN A 130 -0.17 -12.35 -18.95
CA ASN A 130 0.21 -13.35 -19.93
C ASN A 130 0.83 -14.63 -19.33
N ILE A 131 0.92 -14.76 -18.00
CA ILE A 131 1.60 -15.91 -17.36
C ILE A 131 0.78 -17.21 -17.47
N ARG A 132 -0.51 -17.13 -17.74
CA ARG A 132 -1.39 -18.31 -17.79
C ARG A 132 -0.97 -19.36 -18.81
N ASN A 133 -0.48 -18.94 -19.98
CA ASN A 133 -0.14 -19.86 -21.07
C ASN A 133 0.96 -20.88 -20.70
N GLU A 134 1.68 -20.64 -19.61
CA GLU A 134 2.75 -21.50 -19.10
C GLU A 134 2.36 -22.27 -17.82
N GLN A 135 1.17 -22.03 -17.27
CA GLN A 135 0.71 -22.63 -16.02
C GLN A 135 -0.50 -23.54 -16.23
N THR A 136 -0.37 -24.78 -15.87
CA THR A 136 -1.46 -25.76 -15.82
C THR A 136 -1.71 -26.19 -14.37
N SER A 137 -2.91 -26.70 -14.09
CA SER A 137 -3.23 -27.24 -12.76
C SER A 137 -2.21 -28.28 -12.29
N LEU A 138 -1.65 -29.10 -13.21
CA LEU A 138 -0.64 -30.09 -12.90
C LEU A 138 0.68 -29.44 -12.43
N ILE A 139 1.16 -28.46 -13.17
CA ILE A 139 2.41 -27.73 -12.85
C ILE A 139 2.24 -26.99 -11.51
N ILE A 140 1.08 -26.39 -11.26
CA ILE A 140 0.80 -25.67 -10.00
C ILE A 140 0.78 -26.64 -8.83
N LYS A 141 0.15 -27.81 -8.97
CA LYS A 141 0.14 -28.85 -7.95
C LYS A 141 1.55 -29.33 -7.60
N GLU A 142 2.41 -29.55 -8.60
CA GLU A 142 3.80 -29.96 -8.40
C GLU A 142 4.65 -28.88 -7.70
N ARG A 143 4.45 -27.60 -8.04
CA ARG A 143 5.19 -26.47 -7.47
C ARG A 143 4.66 -26.01 -6.11
N GLY A 144 3.37 -26.20 -5.86
CA GLY A 144 2.71 -25.73 -4.66
C GLY A 144 2.31 -24.26 -4.64
N PHE A 145 2.40 -23.53 -5.78
CA PHE A 145 2.04 -22.12 -5.88
C PHE A 145 1.65 -21.72 -7.31
N VAL A 146 0.95 -20.62 -7.43
CA VAL A 146 0.65 -19.93 -8.70
C VAL A 146 1.59 -18.74 -8.87
N LEU A 147 2.12 -18.52 -10.08
CA LEU A 147 2.87 -17.31 -10.42
C LEU A 147 1.90 -16.20 -10.82
N ILE A 148 2.10 -15.02 -10.25
CA ILE A 148 1.30 -13.82 -10.49
C ILE A 148 2.21 -12.72 -11.00
N GLU A 149 1.86 -12.09 -12.11
CA GLU A 149 2.50 -10.87 -12.56
C GLU A 149 1.89 -9.68 -11.80
N THR A 150 2.72 -8.95 -11.08
CA THR A 150 2.35 -7.75 -10.32
C THR A 150 3.06 -6.54 -10.90
N LEU A 151 2.70 -5.33 -10.46
CA LEU A 151 3.39 -4.11 -10.85
C LEU A 151 4.88 -4.08 -10.42
N GLU A 152 5.25 -4.88 -9.42
CA GLU A 152 6.61 -4.96 -8.89
C GLU A 152 7.42 -6.14 -9.47
N GLY A 153 6.79 -6.97 -10.30
CA GLY A 153 7.38 -8.15 -10.91
C GLY A 153 6.58 -9.43 -10.64
N VAL A 154 7.18 -10.58 -10.89
CA VAL A 154 6.51 -11.87 -10.73
C VAL A 154 6.58 -12.32 -9.27
N GLU A 155 5.43 -12.53 -8.66
CA GLU A 155 5.28 -13.02 -7.30
C GLU A 155 4.64 -14.42 -7.25
N LYS A 156 4.74 -15.08 -6.09
CA LYS A 156 4.13 -16.38 -5.83
C LYS A 156 2.90 -16.21 -4.96
N LEU A 157 1.79 -16.80 -5.39
CA LEU A 157 0.58 -16.95 -4.60
C LEU A 157 0.54 -18.37 -4.02
N PHE A 158 0.48 -18.50 -2.70
CA PHE A 158 0.44 -19.77 -2.01
C PHE A 158 -0.97 -20.12 -1.50
N PRO A 159 -1.29 -21.42 -1.30
CA PRO A 159 -2.50 -21.82 -0.59
C PRO A 159 -2.60 -21.13 0.78
N GLY A 160 -3.79 -20.63 1.11
CA GLY A 160 -4.03 -19.82 2.31
C GLY A 160 -3.89 -18.32 2.08
N GLU A 161 -3.58 -17.88 0.87
CA GLU A 161 -3.52 -16.47 0.49
C GLU A 161 -4.73 -16.05 -0.35
N VAL A 162 -4.87 -14.75 -0.51
CA VAL A 162 -5.93 -14.10 -1.30
C VAL A 162 -5.27 -13.36 -2.47
N LEU A 163 -5.77 -13.56 -3.67
CA LEU A 163 -5.40 -12.76 -4.83
C LEU A 163 -6.40 -11.62 -5.02
N ILE A 164 -5.91 -10.40 -5.03
CA ILE A 164 -6.72 -9.19 -5.21
C ILE A 164 -6.47 -8.61 -6.60
N LYS A 165 -7.55 -8.15 -7.24
CA LYS A 165 -7.51 -7.29 -8.42
C LYS A 165 -7.88 -5.88 -8.01
N GLY A 166 -6.92 -4.98 -8.10
CA GLY A 166 -7.07 -3.56 -7.77
C GLY A 166 -7.89 -2.80 -8.80
N ILE A 167 -8.08 -1.50 -8.55
CA ILE A 167 -8.96 -0.66 -9.36
C ILE A 167 -8.47 -0.40 -10.80
N LYS A 168 -7.18 -0.63 -11.06
CA LYS A 168 -6.56 -0.52 -12.38
C LYS A 168 -6.37 -1.89 -13.06
N GLY A 169 -6.93 -2.95 -12.48
CA GLY A 169 -6.77 -4.31 -12.97
C GLY A 169 -5.50 -5.02 -12.49
N GLU A 170 -4.62 -4.31 -11.75
CA GLU A 170 -3.41 -4.88 -11.21
C GLU A 170 -3.69 -6.01 -10.22
N LEU A 171 -2.86 -7.06 -10.26
CA LEU A 171 -2.96 -8.21 -9.36
C LEU A 171 -1.89 -8.14 -8.28
N TYR A 172 -2.26 -8.57 -7.07
CA TYR A 172 -1.30 -8.73 -5.97
C TYR A 172 -1.77 -9.78 -4.96
N PRO A 173 -0.86 -10.66 -4.50
CA PRO A 173 -1.16 -11.65 -3.47
C PRO A 173 -1.12 -11.00 -2.09
N VAL A 174 -2.01 -11.44 -1.19
CA VAL A 174 -2.07 -10.96 0.20
C VAL A 174 -2.32 -12.15 1.12
N LYS A 175 -1.59 -12.25 2.22
CA LYS A 175 -1.88 -13.23 3.26
C LYS A 175 -3.29 -13.07 3.79
N LYS A 176 -4.01 -14.17 4.01
CA LYS A 176 -5.41 -14.15 4.46
C LYS A 176 -5.62 -13.31 5.73
N GLU A 177 -4.71 -13.45 6.71
CA GLU A 177 -4.75 -12.66 7.94
C GLU A 177 -4.70 -11.15 7.70
N ASN A 178 -3.86 -10.69 6.77
CA ASN A 178 -3.75 -9.28 6.40
C ASN A 178 -4.97 -8.80 5.61
N PHE A 179 -5.52 -9.68 4.74
CA PHE A 179 -6.75 -9.39 4.02
C PHE A 179 -7.91 -9.15 5.00
N ASP A 180 -8.11 -10.03 5.97
CA ASP A 180 -9.21 -9.94 6.94
C ASP A 180 -9.08 -8.71 7.87
N LEU A 181 -7.85 -8.27 8.14
CA LEU A 181 -7.61 -7.03 8.89
C LEU A 181 -8.00 -5.78 8.08
N VAL A 182 -7.65 -5.75 6.79
CA VAL A 182 -7.69 -4.55 5.96
C VAL A 182 -8.95 -4.43 5.11
N TYR A 183 -9.60 -5.55 4.78
CA TYR A 183 -10.76 -5.58 3.89
C TYR A 183 -12.03 -6.05 4.59
N ALA A 184 -13.19 -5.61 4.09
CA ALA A 184 -14.50 -6.09 4.46
C ALA A 184 -15.18 -6.65 3.20
N ILE A 185 -15.65 -7.90 3.25
CA ILE A 185 -16.38 -8.55 2.15
C ILE A 185 -17.77 -7.93 2.04
N ILE A 186 -18.24 -7.67 0.82
CA ILE A 186 -19.54 -7.09 0.48
C ILE A 186 -20.30 -7.97 -0.49
#